data_7f8629eb9e2f40677d8f390344ab4a3e
#
_entry.id   7f8629eb9e2f40677d8f390344ab4a3e
#
_cell.length_a   1.000
_cell.length_b   1.000
_cell.length_c   1.000
_cell.angle_alpha   90.00
_cell.angle_beta   90.00
_cell.angle_gamma   90.00
#
_symmetry.space_group_name_H-M   'P 1'
#
loop_
_entity.id
_entity.type
_entity.pdbx_description
1 polymer ?
#
loop_
_entity_poly.entity_id
_entity_poly.type
_entity_poly.pdbx_seq_one_letter_code
_entity_poly.pdbx_strand_id
1 'polypeptide(L)'
;LHAAREMGVSVGPGRGSAAGSAVAFCLRITDIDPIKYGLLFERFLNSGRISMPDIDIDFDEDGREAVLKYVVNKYGHDKVAHIITFGSMAAKMAIRDVARVQKLPLQDADRLAKLVPERPGITLAQAFAEVPELAKERESSNKLIAQTLKYAAVLEGSVRQTGVHACGIIIGKDALDNYIPLCTAKDTELYATQYDGSHVESVGLLKMDFLGLKTLSIIKDAVINIKKSRGIEIDIETLPLDDKKTFDLFSNGETTAIFQFESTGMKRYLRDLKPNRLEDLIAMNALYRPGPME
;
A
#
# COMPACT_ATOMS: atom_id res chain seq x y z
N LEU A 1 -8.08 14.53 -10.50
CA LEU A 1 -8.28 15.14 -9.16
C LEU A 1 -9.46 16.11 -9.17
N HIS A 2 -9.49 17.09 -10.08
CA HIS A 2 -10.61 18.06 -10.17
C HIS A 2 -11.96 17.34 -10.36
N ALA A 3 -12.05 16.45 -11.34
CA ALA A 3 -13.27 15.67 -11.56
C ALA A 3 -13.66 14.80 -10.35
N ALA A 4 -12.70 14.24 -9.60
CA ALA A 4 -13.01 13.51 -8.37
C ALA A 4 -13.67 14.42 -7.32
N ARG A 5 -13.13 15.62 -7.11
CA ARG A 5 -13.73 16.62 -6.21
C ARG A 5 -15.13 17.04 -6.66
N GLU A 6 -15.34 17.26 -7.96
CA GLU A 6 -16.67 17.58 -8.54
C GLU A 6 -17.68 16.44 -8.34
N MET A 7 -17.24 15.19 -8.37
CA MET A 7 -18.08 14.02 -8.07
C MET A 7 -18.33 13.83 -6.57
N GLY A 8 -17.80 14.71 -5.70
CA GLY A 8 -17.90 14.57 -4.24
C GLY A 8 -17.04 13.45 -3.66
N VAL A 9 -16.01 13.03 -4.37
CA VAL A 9 -15.01 12.08 -3.87
C VAL A 9 -13.94 12.85 -3.10
N SER A 10 -13.71 12.44 -1.85
CA SER A 10 -12.66 13.03 -1.03
C SER A 10 -11.27 12.64 -1.57
N VAL A 11 -10.42 13.64 -1.71
CA VAL A 11 -9.04 13.48 -2.19
C VAL A 11 -8.08 13.81 -1.05
N GLY A 12 -7.06 12.99 -0.86
CA GLY A 12 -6.02 13.24 0.13
C GLY A 12 -5.16 14.47 -0.23
N PRO A 13 -4.54 15.12 0.77
CA PRO A 13 -3.78 16.35 0.57
C PRO A 13 -2.47 16.15 -0.22
N GLY A 14 -2.13 14.93 -0.54
CA GLY A 14 -0.89 14.52 -1.17
C GLY A 14 0.02 13.79 -0.21
N ARG A 15 0.95 13.00 -0.78
CA ARG A 15 1.93 12.23 -0.02
C ARG A 15 3.26 12.17 -0.75
N GLY A 16 4.27 11.61 -0.07
CA GLY A 16 5.59 11.38 -0.64
C GLY A 16 6.31 12.67 -1.01
N SER A 17 7.15 12.58 -2.03
CA SER A 17 8.00 13.70 -2.46
C SER A 17 7.27 14.77 -3.27
N ALA A 18 6.12 14.43 -3.87
CA ALA A 18 5.32 15.37 -4.67
C ALA A 18 4.85 16.60 -3.88
N ALA A 19 4.67 16.45 -2.56
CA ALA A 19 4.35 17.56 -1.66
C ALA A 19 5.42 18.67 -1.64
N GLY A 20 6.67 18.38 -2.07
CA GLY A 20 7.74 19.39 -2.19
C GLY A 20 7.63 20.28 -3.44
N SER A 21 6.66 20.04 -4.33
CA SER A 21 6.49 20.80 -5.57
C SER A 21 5.50 21.93 -5.44
N ALA A 22 5.94 23.19 -5.54
CA ALA A 22 5.06 24.36 -5.60
C ALA A 22 4.16 24.33 -6.86
N VAL A 23 4.62 23.78 -7.96
CA VAL A 23 3.81 23.58 -9.17
C VAL A 23 2.66 22.62 -8.91
N ALA A 24 2.93 21.47 -8.25
CA ALA A 24 1.90 20.52 -7.89
C ALA A 24 0.85 21.14 -6.94
N PHE A 25 1.28 21.98 -6.02
CA PHE A 25 0.41 22.75 -5.13
C PHE A 25 -0.46 23.75 -5.91
N CYS A 26 0.12 24.59 -6.77
CA CYS A 26 -0.62 25.54 -7.57
C CYS A 26 -1.62 24.88 -8.54
N LEU A 27 -1.31 23.70 -9.05
CA LEU A 27 -2.21 22.89 -9.89
C LEU A 27 -3.24 22.08 -9.09
N ARG A 28 -3.23 22.19 -7.75
CA ARG A 28 -4.09 21.41 -6.85
C ARG A 28 -3.96 19.89 -7.03
N ILE A 29 -2.75 19.44 -7.35
CA ILE A 29 -2.38 18.04 -7.32
C ILE A 29 -2.09 17.63 -5.86
N THR A 30 -1.47 18.56 -5.10
CA THR A 30 -1.31 18.45 -3.65
C THR A 30 -1.95 19.68 -2.99
N ASP A 31 -2.41 19.51 -1.75
CA ASP A 31 -2.98 20.59 -0.93
C ASP A 31 -2.02 20.98 0.23
N ILE A 32 -0.74 20.59 0.13
CA ILE A 32 0.32 20.93 1.08
C ILE A 32 1.20 22.03 0.48
N ASP A 33 1.22 23.19 1.12
CA ASP A 33 2.08 24.31 0.72
C ASP A 33 3.55 24.01 1.07
N PRO A 34 4.41 23.75 0.06
CA PRO A 34 5.81 23.37 0.31
C PRO A 34 6.63 24.51 0.93
N ILE A 35 6.24 25.77 0.71
CA ILE A 35 6.95 26.93 1.25
C ILE A 35 6.63 27.06 2.74
N LYS A 36 5.34 26.97 3.10
CA LYS A 36 4.88 27.02 4.49
C LYS A 36 5.56 25.96 5.37
N TYR A 37 5.75 24.76 4.85
CA TYR A 37 6.32 23.64 5.58
C TYR A 37 7.84 23.42 5.34
N GLY A 38 8.48 24.30 4.56
CA GLY A 38 9.93 24.19 4.26
C GLY A 38 10.32 22.89 3.55
N LEU A 39 9.47 22.38 2.68
CA LEU A 39 9.71 21.11 1.99
C LEU A 39 10.69 21.30 0.83
N LEU A 40 11.63 20.36 0.70
CA LEU A 40 12.69 20.42 -0.32
C LEU A 40 12.19 19.86 -1.65
N PHE A 41 12.24 20.69 -2.70
CA PHE A 41 11.90 20.29 -4.07
C PHE A 41 12.86 19.22 -4.61
N GLU A 42 14.11 19.22 -4.19
CA GLU A 42 15.13 18.25 -4.61
C GLU A 42 14.80 16.81 -4.23
N ARG A 43 13.92 16.61 -3.25
CA ARG A 43 13.39 15.28 -2.91
C ARG A 43 12.39 14.78 -3.95
N PHE A 44 11.71 15.67 -4.65
CA PHE A 44 10.78 15.34 -5.71
C PHE A 44 11.49 15.17 -7.05
N LEU A 45 12.27 16.19 -7.45
CA LEU A 45 13.06 16.19 -8.68
C LEU A 45 14.46 16.73 -8.41
N ASN A 46 15.47 16.01 -8.84
CA ASN A 46 16.86 16.46 -8.86
C ASN A 46 17.61 15.85 -10.06
N SER A 47 18.72 16.44 -10.45
CA SER A 47 19.51 16.00 -11.60
C SER A 47 20.15 14.61 -11.44
N GLY A 48 20.27 14.11 -10.22
CA GLY A 48 20.79 12.78 -9.92
C GLY A 48 19.73 11.68 -9.93
N ARG A 49 18.45 12.03 -10.03
CA ARG A 49 17.35 11.06 -10.03
C ARG A 49 17.06 10.58 -11.46
N ILE A 50 17.31 9.32 -11.72
CA ILE A 50 17.09 8.68 -13.02
C ILE A 50 15.64 8.22 -13.21
N SER A 51 14.94 7.88 -12.12
CA SER A 51 13.55 7.42 -12.18
C SER A 51 12.55 8.56 -12.27
N MET A 52 11.44 8.33 -12.98
CA MET A 52 10.30 9.26 -12.97
C MET A 52 9.78 9.46 -11.54
N PRO A 53 9.35 10.68 -11.19
CA PRO A 53 8.70 10.90 -9.89
C PRO A 53 7.35 10.19 -9.84
N ASP A 54 7.08 9.54 -8.73
CA ASP A 54 5.81 8.87 -8.46
C ASP A 54 4.86 9.82 -7.73
N ILE A 55 3.62 9.90 -8.21
CA ILE A 55 2.57 10.71 -7.59
C ILE A 55 1.43 9.79 -7.20
N ASP A 56 1.45 9.39 -5.93
CA ASP A 56 0.36 8.63 -5.33
C ASP A 56 -0.82 9.54 -5.05
N ILE A 57 -2.02 9.08 -5.40
CA ILE A 57 -3.25 9.81 -5.18
C ILE A 57 -4.16 9.00 -4.26
N ASP A 58 -4.52 9.60 -3.13
CA ASP A 58 -5.46 9.02 -2.19
C ASP A 58 -6.89 9.51 -2.49
N PHE A 59 -7.81 8.56 -2.63
CA PHE A 59 -9.26 8.80 -2.72
C PHE A 59 -9.97 8.15 -1.53
N ASP A 60 -11.15 8.64 -1.19
CA ASP A 60 -12.01 7.85 -0.32
C ASP A 60 -12.33 6.49 -0.97
N GLU A 61 -12.41 5.43 -0.13
CA GLU A 61 -12.55 4.05 -0.62
C GLU A 61 -13.82 3.89 -1.46
N ASP A 62 -14.91 4.55 -1.04
CA ASP A 62 -16.22 4.43 -1.70
C ASP A 62 -16.25 5.13 -3.05
N GLY A 63 -15.54 6.24 -3.19
CA GLY A 63 -15.49 7.05 -4.41
C GLY A 63 -14.46 6.59 -5.44
N ARG A 64 -13.47 5.78 -5.05
CA ARG A 64 -12.37 5.36 -5.94
C ARG A 64 -12.84 4.71 -7.24
N GLU A 65 -13.86 3.85 -7.16
CA GLU A 65 -14.39 3.17 -8.36
C GLU A 65 -15.05 4.15 -9.35
N ALA A 66 -15.75 5.16 -8.83
CA ALA A 66 -16.32 6.21 -9.66
C ALA A 66 -15.26 7.01 -10.41
N VAL A 67 -14.13 7.30 -9.75
CA VAL A 67 -12.97 7.97 -10.37
C VAL A 67 -12.37 7.09 -11.48
N LEU A 68 -12.23 5.78 -11.23
CA LEU A 68 -11.72 4.86 -12.24
C LEU A 68 -12.63 4.81 -13.47
N LYS A 69 -13.95 4.72 -13.27
CA LYS A 69 -14.94 4.78 -14.36
C LYS A 69 -14.85 6.08 -15.16
N TYR A 70 -14.66 7.21 -14.46
CA TYR A 70 -14.44 8.50 -15.12
C TYR A 70 -13.19 8.48 -16.02
N VAL A 71 -12.08 7.91 -15.53
CA VAL A 71 -10.84 7.81 -16.29
C VAL A 71 -11.01 6.95 -17.54
N VAL A 72 -11.67 5.79 -17.40
CA VAL A 72 -11.98 4.91 -18.53
C VAL A 72 -12.85 5.62 -19.57
N ASN A 73 -13.89 6.32 -19.13
CA ASN A 73 -14.78 7.06 -20.04
C ASN A 73 -14.07 8.21 -20.74
N LYS A 74 -13.10 8.85 -20.05
CA LYS A 74 -12.37 10.00 -20.61
C LYS A 74 -11.31 9.60 -21.61
N TYR A 75 -10.56 8.52 -21.35
CA TYR A 75 -9.40 8.14 -22.18
C TYR A 75 -9.69 6.99 -23.14
N GLY A 76 -10.68 6.16 -22.88
CA GLY A 76 -11.06 4.98 -23.63
C GLY A 76 -10.70 3.68 -22.91
N HIS A 77 -11.51 2.66 -23.10
CA HIS A 77 -11.34 1.34 -22.47
C HIS A 77 -10.07 0.61 -22.98
N ASP A 78 -9.66 0.90 -24.19
CA ASP A 78 -8.45 0.38 -24.83
C ASP A 78 -7.16 1.04 -24.35
N LYS A 79 -7.27 2.17 -23.66
CA LYS A 79 -6.12 2.98 -23.18
C LYS A 79 -5.93 2.93 -21.68
N VAL A 80 -6.79 2.24 -20.94
CA VAL A 80 -6.71 2.12 -19.49
C VAL A 80 -6.69 0.65 -19.09
N ALA A 81 -5.73 0.27 -18.26
CA ALA A 81 -5.64 -1.10 -17.73
C ALA A 81 -5.14 -1.13 -16.29
N HIS A 82 -5.49 -2.19 -15.59
CA HIS A 82 -4.84 -2.53 -14.34
C HIS A 82 -3.43 -3.07 -14.55
N ILE A 83 -2.60 -2.96 -13.54
CA ILE A 83 -1.29 -3.62 -13.51
C ILE A 83 -1.45 -5.01 -12.93
N ILE A 84 -0.90 -6.02 -13.60
CA ILE A 84 -0.86 -7.38 -13.08
C ILE A 84 0.07 -7.47 -11.86
N THR A 85 -0.24 -8.38 -10.98
CA THR A 85 0.67 -8.83 -9.91
C THR A 85 0.88 -10.33 -9.98
N PHE A 86 2.09 -10.77 -9.69
CA PHE A 86 2.44 -12.18 -9.64
C PHE A 86 2.61 -12.62 -8.20
N GLY A 87 1.69 -13.46 -7.73
CA GLY A 87 1.81 -14.09 -6.43
C GLY A 87 2.76 -15.28 -6.51
N SER A 88 3.92 -15.19 -5.84
CA SER A 88 4.88 -16.29 -5.75
C SER A 88 4.62 -17.19 -4.54
N MET A 89 5.11 -18.42 -4.61
CA MET A 89 5.07 -19.35 -3.48
C MET A 89 6.13 -18.96 -2.44
N ALA A 90 5.69 -18.33 -1.34
CA ALA A 90 6.54 -18.09 -0.18
C ALA A 90 6.74 -19.40 0.61
N ALA A 91 7.78 -19.45 1.47
CA ALA A 91 8.22 -20.63 2.20
C ALA A 91 7.10 -21.48 2.83
N LYS A 92 6.23 -20.88 3.65
CA LYS A 92 5.10 -21.58 4.29
C LYS A 92 4.08 -22.10 3.27
N MET A 93 3.86 -21.33 2.20
CA MET A 93 2.90 -21.69 1.15
C MET A 93 3.46 -22.84 0.29
N ALA A 94 4.74 -22.80 -0.06
CA ALA A 94 5.40 -23.87 -0.81
C ALA A 94 5.28 -25.22 -0.08
N ILE A 95 5.53 -25.25 1.24
CA ILE A 95 5.34 -26.46 2.06
C ILE A 95 3.90 -26.97 1.96
N ARG A 96 2.91 -26.10 2.18
CA ARG A 96 1.48 -26.49 2.18
C ARG A 96 0.98 -26.95 0.82
N ASP A 97 1.38 -26.27 -0.25
CA ASP A 97 0.94 -26.61 -1.60
C ASP A 97 1.56 -27.93 -2.06
N VAL A 98 2.84 -28.15 -1.82
CA VAL A 98 3.49 -29.42 -2.12
C VAL A 98 2.93 -30.55 -1.26
N ALA A 99 2.73 -30.32 0.04
CA ALA A 99 2.11 -31.29 0.95
C ALA A 99 0.72 -31.72 0.44
N ARG A 100 -0.09 -30.77 0.00
CA ARG A 100 -1.42 -31.04 -0.54
C ARG A 100 -1.37 -31.92 -1.79
N VAL A 101 -0.46 -31.63 -2.73
CA VAL A 101 -0.31 -32.39 -3.98
C VAL A 101 0.21 -33.81 -3.67
N GLN A 102 1.14 -33.93 -2.74
CA GLN A 102 1.68 -35.23 -2.31
C GLN A 102 0.77 -35.99 -1.34
N LYS A 103 -0.38 -35.42 -0.96
CA LYS A 103 -1.33 -35.99 0.00
C LYS A 103 -0.70 -36.26 1.40
N LEU A 104 0.25 -35.42 1.80
CA LEU A 104 0.73 -35.41 3.18
C LEU A 104 -0.43 -34.95 4.10
N PRO A 105 -0.63 -35.62 5.26
CA PRO A 105 -1.67 -35.21 6.21
C PRO A 105 -1.60 -33.73 6.58
N LEU A 106 -2.75 -33.05 6.66
CA LEU A 106 -2.83 -31.62 6.93
C LEU A 106 -2.11 -31.22 8.23
N GLN A 107 -2.21 -32.06 9.27
CA GLN A 107 -1.54 -31.85 10.55
C GLN A 107 -0.02 -31.77 10.41
N ASP A 108 0.58 -32.66 9.60
CA ASP A 108 2.02 -32.64 9.33
C ASP A 108 2.40 -31.42 8.50
N ALA A 109 1.62 -31.08 7.47
CA ALA A 109 1.86 -29.91 6.65
C ALA A 109 1.82 -28.61 7.47
N ASP A 110 0.84 -28.47 8.38
CA ASP A 110 0.75 -27.30 9.26
C ASP A 110 1.85 -27.28 10.32
N ARG A 111 2.25 -28.43 10.87
CA ARG A 111 3.38 -28.54 11.79
C ARG A 111 4.66 -28.05 11.12
N LEU A 112 4.98 -28.56 9.92
CA LEU A 112 6.16 -28.14 9.17
C LEU A 112 6.13 -26.65 8.82
N ALA A 113 4.99 -26.14 8.35
CA ALA A 113 4.84 -24.73 8.02
C ALA A 113 4.99 -23.80 9.24
N LYS A 114 4.57 -24.24 10.44
CA LYS A 114 4.75 -23.49 11.69
C LYS A 114 6.19 -23.41 12.16
N LEU A 115 7.05 -24.35 11.76
CA LEU A 115 8.48 -24.28 12.07
C LEU A 115 9.20 -23.16 11.29
N VAL A 116 8.64 -22.68 10.18
CA VAL A 116 9.20 -21.56 9.43
C VAL A 116 8.99 -20.27 10.22
N PRO A 117 10.04 -19.49 10.53
CA PRO A 117 9.93 -18.23 11.27
C PRO A 117 8.96 -17.23 10.65
N GLU A 118 8.29 -16.43 11.50
CA GLU A 118 7.35 -15.39 11.06
C GLU A 118 8.07 -14.07 10.77
N ARG A 119 8.89 -14.09 9.73
CA ARG A 119 9.65 -12.94 9.27
C ARG A 119 9.38 -12.70 7.79
N PRO A 120 9.00 -11.46 7.38
CA PRO A 120 8.81 -11.14 5.97
C PRO A 120 10.03 -11.50 5.12
N GLY A 121 9.79 -12.14 3.98
CA GLY A 121 10.86 -12.51 3.05
C GLY A 121 11.74 -13.70 3.47
N ILE A 122 11.43 -14.40 4.57
CA ILE A 122 12.16 -15.61 4.97
C ILE A 122 12.06 -16.67 3.88
N THR A 123 13.20 -17.23 3.47
CA THR A 123 13.27 -18.34 2.53
C THR A 123 13.39 -19.67 3.26
N LEU A 124 13.04 -20.78 2.58
CA LEU A 124 13.23 -22.11 3.13
C LEU A 124 14.71 -22.41 3.39
N ALA A 125 15.62 -21.92 2.54
CA ALA A 125 17.05 -22.04 2.75
C ALA A 125 17.49 -21.42 4.09
N GLN A 126 17.03 -20.21 4.38
CA GLN A 126 17.28 -19.53 5.65
C GLN A 126 16.60 -20.26 6.82
N ALA A 127 15.33 -20.67 6.64
CA ALA A 127 14.61 -21.41 7.67
C ALA A 127 15.30 -22.73 8.05
N PHE A 128 15.85 -23.44 7.09
CA PHE A 128 16.64 -24.67 7.36
C PHE A 128 17.95 -24.37 8.09
N ALA A 129 18.59 -23.24 7.83
CA ALA A 129 19.81 -22.85 8.55
C ALA A 129 19.53 -22.40 9.98
N GLU A 130 18.42 -21.70 10.21
CA GLU A 130 18.08 -21.09 11.50
C GLU A 130 17.31 -22.04 12.44
N VAL A 131 16.57 -23.04 11.90
CA VAL A 131 15.71 -23.94 12.69
C VAL A 131 16.16 -25.40 12.57
N PRO A 132 16.95 -25.90 13.54
CA PRO A 132 17.48 -27.25 13.48
C PRO A 132 16.40 -28.36 13.40
N GLU A 133 15.23 -28.11 13.99
CA GLU A 133 14.10 -29.03 13.91
C GLU A 133 13.59 -29.19 12.47
N LEU A 134 13.41 -28.06 11.76
CA LEU A 134 13.00 -28.08 10.36
C LEU A 134 14.09 -28.71 9.46
N ALA A 135 15.36 -28.46 9.75
CA ALA A 135 16.48 -29.07 9.03
C ALA A 135 16.47 -30.59 9.17
N LYS A 136 16.21 -31.15 10.38
CA LYS A 136 16.09 -32.60 10.61
C LYS A 136 14.95 -33.24 9.82
N GLU A 137 13.84 -32.53 9.64
CA GLU A 137 12.71 -33.06 8.87
C GLU A 137 13.04 -33.27 7.37
N ARG A 138 14.03 -32.58 6.83
CA ARG A 138 14.54 -32.87 5.46
C ARG A 138 15.15 -34.27 5.32
N GLU A 139 15.69 -34.82 6.41
CA GLU A 139 16.31 -36.15 6.49
C GLU A 139 15.41 -37.10 7.25
N SER A 140 14.15 -36.78 7.40
CA SER A 140 13.17 -37.60 8.12
C SER A 140 13.09 -39.01 7.55
N SER A 141 12.95 -40.00 8.42
CA SER A 141 12.62 -41.38 8.02
C SER A 141 11.30 -41.51 7.29
N ASN A 142 10.39 -40.55 7.51
CA ASN A 142 9.19 -40.42 6.71
C ASN A 142 9.54 -39.77 5.35
N LYS A 143 9.68 -40.66 4.35
CA LYS A 143 10.04 -40.26 2.98
C LYS A 143 9.12 -39.18 2.38
N LEU A 144 7.83 -39.18 2.76
CA LEU A 144 6.87 -38.21 2.26
C LEU A 144 7.16 -36.80 2.78
N ILE A 145 7.53 -36.68 4.07
CA ILE A 145 7.94 -35.40 4.68
C ILE A 145 9.21 -34.87 4.02
N ALA A 146 10.24 -35.72 3.92
CA ALA A 146 11.51 -35.35 3.30
C ALA A 146 11.34 -34.89 1.85
N GLN A 147 10.53 -35.61 1.05
CA GLN A 147 10.22 -35.24 -0.33
C GLN A 147 9.43 -33.94 -0.40
N THR A 148 8.46 -33.74 0.49
CA THR A 148 7.66 -32.49 0.57
C THR A 148 8.57 -31.28 0.76
N LEU A 149 9.48 -31.32 1.72
CA LEU A 149 10.42 -30.22 1.97
C LEU A 149 11.42 -30.03 0.83
N LYS A 150 11.88 -31.11 0.20
CA LYS A 150 12.75 -31.05 -0.98
C LYS A 150 12.06 -30.31 -2.15
N TYR A 151 10.84 -30.73 -2.50
CA TYR A 151 10.11 -30.10 -3.60
C TYR A 151 9.63 -28.68 -3.26
N ALA A 152 9.27 -28.44 -2.01
CA ALA A 152 8.93 -27.08 -1.56
C ALA A 152 10.10 -26.11 -1.74
N ALA A 153 11.32 -26.54 -1.42
CA ALA A 153 12.53 -25.71 -1.61
C ALA A 153 12.85 -25.44 -3.10
N VAL A 154 12.48 -26.36 -4.01
CA VAL A 154 12.66 -26.15 -5.45
C VAL A 154 11.60 -25.21 -6.03
N LEU A 155 10.37 -25.30 -5.52
CA LEU A 155 9.24 -24.54 -6.04
C LEU A 155 9.07 -23.17 -5.36
N GLU A 156 9.75 -22.93 -4.25
CA GLU A 156 9.76 -21.64 -3.58
C GLU A 156 10.16 -20.52 -4.55
N GLY A 157 9.44 -19.40 -4.52
CA GLY A 157 9.66 -18.27 -5.41
C GLY A 157 9.00 -18.39 -6.78
N SER A 158 8.57 -19.59 -7.19
CA SER A 158 7.84 -19.75 -8.45
C SER A 158 6.49 -19.04 -8.43
N VAL A 159 6.10 -18.46 -9.57
CA VAL A 159 4.79 -17.84 -9.72
C VAL A 159 3.69 -18.89 -9.55
N ARG A 160 2.74 -18.61 -8.67
CA ARG A 160 1.63 -19.50 -8.37
C ARG A 160 0.31 -19.01 -8.98
N GLN A 161 0.11 -17.72 -8.95
CA GLN A 161 -1.12 -17.09 -9.43
C GLN A 161 -0.85 -15.66 -9.87
N THR A 162 -1.74 -15.15 -10.71
CA THR A 162 -1.80 -13.74 -11.05
C THR A 162 -2.92 -13.06 -10.29
N GLY A 163 -2.75 -11.80 -10.03
CA GLY A 163 -3.76 -10.91 -9.46
C GLY A 163 -3.70 -9.55 -10.14
N VAL A 164 -4.46 -8.62 -9.63
CA VAL A 164 -4.47 -7.22 -10.07
C VAL A 164 -3.87 -6.37 -8.96
N HIS A 165 -3.05 -5.41 -9.33
CA HIS A 165 -2.51 -4.44 -8.37
C HIS A 165 -3.65 -3.63 -7.76
N ALA A 166 -3.65 -3.50 -6.43
CA ALA A 166 -4.76 -2.90 -5.70
C ALA A 166 -5.04 -1.43 -6.09
N CYS A 167 -4.01 -0.70 -6.53
CA CYS A 167 -4.06 0.74 -6.75
C CYS A 167 -3.59 1.15 -8.15
N GLY A 168 -2.62 0.42 -8.70
CA GLY A 168 -1.92 0.78 -9.93
C GLY A 168 -2.80 0.63 -11.17
N ILE A 169 -2.89 1.70 -11.92
CA ILE A 169 -3.47 1.73 -13.26
C ILE A 169 -2.50 2.31 -14.25
N ILE A 170 -2.68 1.97 -15.50
CA ILE A 170 -1.95 2.53 -16.62
C ILE A 170 -2.90 3.32 -17.48
N ILE A 171 -2.43 4.47 -17.96
CA ILE A 171 -3.13 5.30 -18.94
C ILE A 171 -2.18 5.50 -20.12
N GLY A 172 -2.55 4.95 -21.28
CA GLY A 172 -1.80 5.09 -22.53
C GLY A 172 -2.25 6.28 -23.36
N LYS A 173 -1.35 6.82 -24.17
CA LYS A 173 -1.68 7.80 -25.20
C LYS A 173 -2.52 7.17 -26.32
N ASP A 174 -2.13 5.96 -26.72
CA ASP A 174 -2.78 5.15 -27.73
C ASP A 174 -3.23 3.82 -27.10
N ALA A 175 -3.87 2.94 -27.88
CA ALA A 175 -4.29 1.62 -27.42
C ALA A 175 -3.12 0.85 -26.79
N LEU A 176 -3.34 0.28 -25.62
CA LEU A 176 -2.29 -0.33 -24.79
C LEU A 176 -1.67 -1.58 -25.42
N ASP A 177 -2.43 -2.29 -26.25
CA ASP A 177 -1.94 -3.46 -26.99
C ASP A 177 -0.85 -3.14 -28.02
N ASN A 178 -0.67 -1.86 -28.39
CA ASN A 178 0.48 -1.41 -29.16
C ASN A 178 1.80 -1.41 -28.39
N TYR A 179 1.75 -1.44 -27.06
CA TYR A 179 2.91 -1.33 -26.18
C TYR A 179 3.19 -2.61 -25.40
N ILE A 180 2.13 -3.23 -24.87
CA ILE A 180 2.25 -4.40 -23.97
C ILE A 180 1.12 -5.39 -24.23
N PRO A 181 1.36 -6.69 -24.01
CA PRO A 181 0.29 -7.68 -24.03
C PRO A 181 -0.67 -7.46 -22.85
N LEU A 182 -1.96 -7.65 -23.15
CA LEU A 182 -3.05 -7.52 -22.18
C LEU A 182 -3.69 -8.88 -21.92
N CYS A 183 -4.34 -9.01 -20.77
CA CYS A 183 -5.17 -10.17 -20.44
C CYS A 183 -6.43 -9.71 -19.71
N THR A 184 -7.43 -10.58 -19.72
CA THR A 184 -8.61 -10.40 -18.86
C THR A 184 -8.24 -10.66 -17.41
N ALA A 185 -8.83 -9.91 -16.49
CA ALA A 185 -8.65 -10.10 -15.07
C ALA A 185 -9.95 -10.54 -14.41
N LYS A 186 -9.82 -11.30 -13.33
CA LYS A 186 -10.98 -11.74 -12.55
C LYS A 186 -11.58 -10.56 -11.80
N ASP A 187 -12.90 -10.53 -11.71
CA ASP A 187 -13.67 -9.55 -10.93
C ASP A 187 -13.53 -8.07 -11.40
N THR A 188 -13.10 -7.85 -12.64
CA THR A 188 -13.06 -6.51 -13.26
C THR A 188 -13.35 -6.58 -14.77
N GLU A 189 -13.96 -5.54 -15.31
CA GLU A 189 -14.18 -5.40 -16.76
C GLU A 189 -12.94 -4.84 -17.49
N LEU A 190 -12.02 -4.19 -16.75
CA LEU A 190 -10.80 -3.67 -17.33
C LEU A 190 -9.78 -4.77 -17.58
N TYR A 191 -9.04 -4.63 -18.66
CA TYR A 191 -7.87 -5.45 -18.91
C TYR A 191 -6.81 -5.26 -17.82
N ALA A 192 -5.96 -6.27 -17.65
CA ALA A 192 -4.72 -6.16 -16.90
C ALA A 192 -3.54 -6.31 -17.87
N THR A 193 -2.44 -5.63 -17.56
CA THR A 193 -1.17 -5.83 -18.28
C THR A 193 -0.62 -7.22 -18.00
N GLN A 194 0.16 -7.78 -18.92
CA GLN A 194 0.93 -9.00 -18.65
C GLN A 194 2.35 -8.70 -18.13
N TYR A 195 2.74 -7.43 -18.08
CA TYR A 195 3.95 -6.95 -17.41
C TYR A 195 3.59 -6.37 -16.05
N ASP A 196 4.40 -6.67 -15.05
CA ASP A 196 4.25 -6.09 -13.72
C ASP A 196 4.68 -4.61 -13.67
N GLY A 197 4.40 -3.96 -12.54
CA GLY A 197 4.65 -2.53 -12.38
C GLY A 197 6.11 -2.10 -12.59
N SER A 198 7.08 -3.00 -12.39
CA SER A 198 8.50 -2.69 -12.56
C SER A 198 8.92 -2.57 -14.03
N HIS A 199 8.17 -3.19 -14.95
CA HIS A 199 8.46 -3.22 -16.38
C HIS A 199 7.62 -2.23 -17.20
N VAL A 200 6.51 -1.75 -16.65
CA VAL A 200 5.56 -0.86 -17.35
C VAL A 200 6.21 0.44 -17.80
N GLU A 201 7.01 1.05 -16.94
CA GLU A 201 7.70 2.30 -17.24
C GLU A 201 8.77 2.13 -18.32
N SER A 202 9.41 0.98 -18.37
CA SER A 202 10.47 0.69 -19.37
C SER A 202 9.95 0.61 -20.81
N VAL A 203 8.64 0.34 -20.97
CA VAL A 203 7.97 0.35 -22.29
C VAL A 203 7.30 1.70 -22.61
N GLY A 204 7.55 2.74 -21.80
CA GLY A 204 7.09 4.11 -22.05
C GLY A 204 5.66 4.39 -21.58
N LEU A 205 5.09 3.56 -20.72
CA LEU A 205 3.76 3.76 -20.17
C LEU A 205 3.83 4.44 -18.79
N LEU A 206 2.82 5.25 -18.48
CA LEU A 206 2.71 5.95 -17.21
C LEU A 206 1.89 5.14 -16.22
N LYS A 207 2.51 4.78 -15.10
CA LYS A 207 1.84 4.20 -13.94
C LYS A 207 1.24 5.31 -13.09
N MET A 208 0.01 5.13 -12.63
CA MET A 208 -0.63 5.99 -11.64
C MET A 208 -1.22 5.13 -10.54
N ASP A 209 -0.97 5.51 -9.28
CA ASP A 209 -1.51 4.79 -8.13
C ASP A 209 -2.74 5.52 -7.55
N PHE A 210 -3.91 4.92 -7.73
CA PHE A 210 -5.19 5.38 -7.20
C PHE A 210 -5.51 4.60 -5.92
N LEU A 211 -5.09 5.14 -4.79
CA LEU A 211 -5.22 4.50 -3.49
C LEU A 211 -6.60 4.76 -2.89
N GLY A 212 -7.31 3.70 -2.49
CA GLY A 212 -8.51 3.82 -1.66
C GLY A 212 -8.13 3.90 -0.19
N LEU A 213 -8.43 5.00 0.48
CA LEU A 213 -8.08 5.22 1.87
C LEU A 213 -9.33 5.34 2.76
N LYS A 214 -9.59 4.32 3.58
CA LYS A 214 -10.73 4.29 4.52
C LYS A 214 -10.80 5.51 5.43
N THR A 215 -9.65 6.05 5.82
CA THR A 215 -9.61 7.25 6.68
C THR A 215 -10.27 8.44 6.00
N LEU A 216 -10.17 8.59 4.69
CA LEU A 216 -10.87 9.67 3.98
C LEU A 216 -12.38 9.45 4.00
N SER A 217 -12.87 8.22 3.84
CA SER A 217 -14.30 7.88 4.02
C SER A 217 -14.77 8.19 5.44
N ILE A 218 -14.00 7.82 6.46
CA ILE A 218 -14.34 8.11 7.88
C ILE A 218 -14.44 9.62 8.14
N ILE A 219 -13.50 10.40 7.63
CA ILE A 219 -13.50 11.87 7.77
C ILE A 219 -14.72 12.46 7.05
N LYS A 220 -15.00 12.03 5.83
CA LYS A 220 -16.17 12.45 5.05
C LYS A 220 -17.47 12.17 5.81
N ASP A 221 -17.63 10.96 6.35
CA ASP A 221 -18.80 10.59 7.13
C ASP A 221 -18.92 11.40 8.42
N ALA A 222 -17.80 11.67 9.10
CA ALA A 222 -17.79 12.51 10.30
C ALA A 222 -18.29 13.93 9.98
N VAL A 223 -17.82 14.55 8.92
CA VAL A 223 -18.29 15.90 8.47
C VAL A 223 -19.78 15.86 8.14
N ILE A 224 -20.25 14.86 7.39
CA ILE A 224 -21.67 14.69 7.07
C ILE A 224 -22.51 14.54 8.34
N ASN A 225 -22.05 13.72 9.30
CA ASN A 225 -22.77 13.50 10.56
C ASN A 225 -22.82 14.75 11.44
N ILE A 226 -21.76 15.54 11.48
CA ILE A 226 -21.73 16.83 12.19
C ILE A 226 -22.74 17.79 11.56
N LYS A 227 -22.76 17.90 10.23
CA LYS A 227 -23.73 18.74 9.52
C LYS A 227 -25.16 18.31 9.82
N LYS A 228 -25.46 17.00 9.79
CA LYS A 228 -26.80 16.46 10.09
C LYS A 228 -27.22 16.67 11.54
N SER A 229 -26.32 16.48 12.49
CA SER A 229 -26.65 16.50 13.93
C SER A 229 -26.57 17.88 14.57
N ARG A 230 -25.70 18.77 14.04
CA ARG A 230 -25.41 20.09 14.63
C ARG A 230 -25.71 21.25 13.71
N GLY A 231 -25.99 21.01 12.41
CA GLY A 231 -26.15 22.06 11.41
C GLY A 231 -24.88 22.84 11.08
N ILE A 232 -23.71 22.34 11.52
CA ILE A 232 -22.41 23.00 11.32
C ILE A 232 -21.76 22.44 10.07
N GLU A 233 -21.36 23.32 9.16
CA GLU A 233 -20.50 22.98 8.02
C GLU A 233 -19.03 23.08 8.46
N ILE A 234 -18.28 22.02 8.20
CA ILE A 234 -16.85 21.95 8.48
C ILE A 234 -16.10 21.86 7.16
N ASP A 235 -15.20 22.80 6.96
CA ASP A 235 -14.19 22.74 5.92
C ASP A 235 -12.88 22.20 6.54
N ILE A 236 -12.47 21.02 6.10
CA ILE A 236 -11.30 20.33 6.64
C ILE A 236 -10.01 21.07 6.31
N GLU A 237 -9.96 21.77 5.16
CA GLU A 237 -8.77 22.49 4.70
C GLU A 237 -8.47 23.71 5.60
N THR A 238 -9.47 24.21 6.30
CA THR A 238 -9.36 25.43 7.15
C THR A 238 -9.33 25.13 8.66
N LEU A 239 -9.29 23.86 9.05
CA LEU A 239 -9.22 23.48 10.47
C LEU A 239 -7.96 24.05 11.13
N PRO A 240 -8.07 24.61 12.37
CA PRO A 240 -6.92 25.04 13.14
C PRO A 240 -6.08 23.80 13.52
N LEU A 241 -4.75 23.91 13.36
CA LEU A 241 -3.81 22.82 13.66
C LEU A 241 -3.15 22.99 15.03
N ASP A 242 -3.71 23.85 15.89
CA ASP A 242 -3.18 24.21 17.21
C ASP A 242 -4.19 24.01 18.35
N ASP A 243 -5.26 23.21 18.12
CA ASP A 243 -6.26 22.96 19.14
C ASP A 243 -5.69 22.15 20.33
N LYS A 244 -5.67 22.81 21.48
CA LYS A 244 -5.12 22.24 22.72
C LYS A 244 -5.81 20.95 23.12
N LYS A 245 -7.14 20.84 22.98
CA LYS A 245 -7.87 19.63 23.40
C LYS A 245 -7.47 18.42 22.56
N THR A 246 -7.23 18.65 21.28
CA THR A 246 -6.70 17.62 20.37
C THR A 246 -5.32 17.16 20.82
N PHE A 247 -4.41 18.07 21.14
CA PHE A 247 -3.08 17.69 21.67
C PHE A 247 -3.13 17.02 23.03
N ASP A 248 -4.05 17.40 23.91
CA ASP A 248 -4.26 16.71 25.19
C ASP A 248 -4.68 15.24 24.95
N LEU A 249 -5.55 14.96 23.98
CA LEU A 249 -5.94 13.60 23.57
C LEU A 249 -4.73 12.79 23.08
N PHE A 250 -3.89 13.36 22.22
CA PHE A 250 -2.65 12.70 21.78
C PHE A 250 -1.70 12.45 22.94
N SER A 251 -1.50 13.44 23.81
CA SER A 251 -0.59 13.35 24.99
C SER A 251 -1.04 12.29 26.00
N ASN A 252 -2.34 12.04 26.11
CA ASN A 252 -2.90 10.96 26.92
C ASN A 252 -2.84 9.59 26.24
N GLY A 253 -2.49 9.53 24.92
CA GLY A 253 -2.52 8.32 24.13
C GLY A 253 -3.94 7.78 23.89
N GLU A 254 -4.93 8.64 23.92
CA GLU A 254 -6.35 8.32 23.66
C GLU A 254 -6.65 8.29 22.15
N THR A 255 -5.78 7.64 21.39
CA THR A 255 -5.73 7.67 19.94
C THR A 255 -6.23 6.39 19.29
N THR A 256 -7.16 5.71 19.92
CA THR A 256 -7.85 4.55 19.32
C THR A 256 -8.65 5.01 18.09
N ALA A 257 -8.53 4.28 16.99
CA ALA A 257 -9.10 4.60 15.67
C ALA A 257 -8.57 5.89 15.02
N ILE A 258 -7.49 6.49 15.55
CA ILE A 258 -6.77 7.56 14.86
C ILE A 258 -5.70 6.94 13.98
N PHE A 259 -5.83 7.13 12.67
CA PHE A 259 -4.94 6.57 11.66
C PHE A 259 -3.46 6.83 11.99
N GLN A 260 -2.67 5.76 11.94
CA GLN A 260 -1.21 5.72 12.25
C GLN A 260 -0.83 6.01 13.72
N PHE A 261 -1.77 6.38 14.60
CA PHE A 261 -1.47 6.70 16.00
C PHE A 261 -2.12 5.73 17.01
N GLU A 262 -2.73 4.63 16.55
CA GLU A 262 -3.54 3.74 17.38
C GLU A 262 -2.78 2.53 17.97
N SER A 263 -1.57 2.21 17.48
CA SER A 263 -0.82 1.05 18.00
C SER A 263 -0.37 1.26 19.44
N THR A 264 -0.27 0.17 20.21
CA THR A 264 0.16 0.20 21.61
C THR A 264 1.51 0.89 21.80
N GLY A 265 2.46 0.63 20.88
CA GLY A 265 3.78 1.27 20.90
C GLY A 265 3.69 2.78 20.64
N MET A 266 2.93 3.19 19.63
CA MET A 266 2.73 4.62 19.33
C MET A 266 2.07 5.34 20.49
N LYS A 267 1.02 4.77 21.11
CA LYS A 267 0.37 5.36 22.29
C LYS A 267 1.30 5.53 23.47
N ARG A 268 2.25 4.61 23.67
CA ARG A 268 3.29 4.74 24.71
C ARG A 268 4.17 5.93 24.42
N TYR A 269 4.73 6.03 23.22
CA TYR A 269 5.60 7.15 22.85
C TYR A 269 4.90 8.51 22.88
N LEU A 270 3.61 8.57 22.51
CA LEU A 270 2.82 9.80 22.64
C LEU A 270 2.70 10.29 24.07
N ARG A 271 2.52 9.38 25.05
CA ARG A 271 2.48 9.73 26.48
C ARG A 271 3.82 10.23 27.00
N ASP A 272 4.92 9.70 26.45
CA ASP A 272 6.28 10.13 26.82
C ASP A 272 6.62 11.48 26.18
N LEU A 273 6.28 11.67 24.91
CA LEU A 273 6.54 12.88 24.12
C LEU A 273 5.69 14.07 24.56
N LYS A 274 4.41 13.82 24.89
CA LYS A 274 3.39 14.85 25.21
C LYS A 274 3.34 15.96 24.15
N PRO A 275 2.97 15.62 22.91
CA PRO A 275 2.94 16.56 21.80
C PRO A 275 2.05 17.75 22.11
N ASN A 276 2.48 18.94 21.72
CA ASN A 276 1.73 20.18 21.89
C ASN A 276 1.63 21.03 20.61
N ARG A 277 2.20 20.54 19.53
CA ARG A 277 2.19 21.14 18.20
C ARG A 277 2.24 20.08 17.11
N LEU A 278 1.85 20.44 15.89
CA LEU A 278 1.77 19.53 14.76
C LEU A 278 3.14 18.91 14.42
N GLU A 279 4.22 19.67 14.53
CA GLU A 279 5.57 19.21 14.21
C GLU A 279 6.00 18.04 15.09
N ASP A 280 5.54 17.98 16.34
CA ASP A 280 5.82 16.85 17.24
C ASP A 280 5.16 15.55 16.72
N LEU A 281 3.92 15.65 16.20
CA LEU A 281 3.21 14.52 15.59
C LEU A 281 3.85 14.10 14.28
N ILE A 282 4.29 15.06 13.45
CA ILE A 282 5.03 14.79 12.20
C ILE A 282 6.34 14.04 12.53
N ALA A 283 7.13 14.54 13.51
CA ALA A 283 8.37 13.91 13.92
C ALA A 283 8.14 12.49 14.46
N MET A 284 7.12 12.32 15.31
CA MET A 284 6.74 11.00 15.85
C MET A 284 6.41 10.02 14.74
N ASN A 285 5.58 10.42 13.78
CA ASN A 285 5.19 9.57 12.65
C ASN A 285 6.36 9.24 11.71
N ALA A 286 7.32 10.14 11.58
CA ALA A 286 8.52 9.91 10.78
C ALA A 286 9.51 8.96 11.46
N LEU A 287 9.66 9.05 12.80
CA LEU A 287 10.64 8.28 13.56
C LEU A 287 10.11 6.90 14.00
N TYR A 288 8.80 6.76 14.23
CA TYR A 288 8.18 5.49 14.62
C TYR A 288 7.97 4.57 13.40
N ARG A 289 9.07 4.11 12.82
CA ARG A 289 9.11 3.21 11.66
C ARG A 289 10.26 2.19 11.80
N PRO A 290 10.14 0.99 11.17
CA PRO A 290 11.28 0.10 11.00
C PRO A 290 12.45 0.86 10.34
N GLY A 291 13.66 0.65 10.81
CA GLY A 291 14.85 1.40 10.43
C GLY A 291 15.19 2.50 11.44
N PRO A 292 14.44 3.61 11.54
CA PRO A 292 14.73 4.65 12.55
C PRO A 292 14.62 4.19 14.01
N MET A 293 13.89 3.10 14.28
CA MET A 293 13.77 2.52 15.62
C MET A 293 14.86 1.49 15.95
N GLU A 294 15.68 1.09 14.99
CA GLU A 294 16.83 0.20 15.16
C GLU A 294 18.08 0.99 15.50
#